data_b023a7cda075ae9394a98a5cc68c24ef
#
_entry.id   b023a7cda075ae9394a98a5cc68c24ef
#
_cell.length_a   1.000
_cell.length_b   1.000
_cell.length_c   1.000
_cell.angle_alpha   90.00
_cell.angle_beta   90.00
_cell.angle_gamma   90.00
#
_symmetry.space_group_name_H-M   'P 1'
#
loop_
_entity.id
_entity.type
_entity.pdbx_description
1 polymer ?
#
loop_
_entity_poly.entity_id
_entity_poly.type
_entity_poly.pdbx_seq_one_letter_code
_entity_poly.pdbx_strand_id
1 'polypeptide(L)'
;NGLPWWYFHEAKTQTKLDNTHLESVDPKGKIWKTLNPNSAIGCVVYPACEILEPGIIKHTEGDRFSLGEPNGMISERLKEISSILIDSGLKAPQKKNLRDEIWIKLWGNCSFNILSALTGSTLDEIGENPAILNLIKKMMEECKLVGEEIGIKFRVSIDDRIKGATSIQGHKPSTAQDLEAGKPLEIDPIIGSIIEIGKKLNI
;
A
#
# COMPACT_ATOMS: atom_id res chain seq x y z
N ASN A 1 4.32 0.52 3.61
CA ASN A 1 3.23 1.11 2.83
C ASN A 1 3.76 1.57 1.47
N GLY A 2 2.94 1.80 0.49
CA GLY A 2 3.37 2.12 -0.86
C GLY A 2 3.78 0.89 -1.68
N LEU A 3 4.37 1.13 -2.88
CA LEU A 3 4.81 0.06 -3.75
C LEU A 3 6.15 -0.53 -3.24
N PRO A 4 6.30 -1.86 -3.25
CA PRO A 4 7.56 -2.48 -2.85
C PRO A 4 8.60 -2.44 -3.99
N TRP A 5 9.88 -2.51 -3.63
CA TRP A 5 11.01 -2.49 -4.57
C TRP A 5 10.96 -3.58 -5.65
N TRP A 6 10.38 -4.74 -5.36
CA TRP A 6 10.21 -5.89 -6.28
C TRP A 6 8.94 -5.82 -7.13
N TYR A 7 8.15 -4.73 -7.05
CA TYR A 7 6.79 -4.67 -7.57
C TYR A 7 6.65 -5.16 -9.02
N PHE A 8 7.55 -4.76 -9.91
CA PHE A 8 7.50 -5.15 -11.33
C PHE A 8 8.24 -6.46 -11.66
N HIS A 9 8.79 -7.16 -10.67
CA HIS A 9 9.40 -8.46 -10.91
C HIS A 9 8.33 -9.49 -11.27
N GLU A 10 8.47 -10.10 -12.46
CA GLU A 10 7.50 -11.07 -13.02
C GLU A 10 6.04 -10.60 -12.95
N ALA A 11 5.80 -9.29 -13.03
CA ALA A 11 4.48 -8.70 -12.85
C ALA A 11 3.50 -9.03 -13.97
N LYS A 12 4.02 -9.25 -15.20
CA LYS A 12 3.23 -9.60 -16.40
C LYS A 12 2.19 -8.51 -16.73
N THR A 13 2.55 -7.25 -16.54
CA THR A 13 1.70 -6.10 -16.85
C THR A 13 1.56 -5.85 -18.34
N GLN A 14 2.39 -6.50 -19.16
CA GLN A 14 2.52 -6.27 -20.60
C GLN A 14 2.99 -4.85 -20.95
N THR A 15 3.66 -4.19 -20.01
CA THR A 15 4.23 -2.85 -20.19
C THR A 15 5.76 -2.89 -20.16
N LYS A 16 6.40 -1.79 -20.57
CA LYS A 16 7.86 -1.64 -20.47
C LYS A 16 8.39 -1.61 -19.03
N LEU A 17 7.52 -1.64 -18.05
CA LEU A 17 7.88 -1.66 -16.62
C LEU A 17 8.19 -3.07 -16.11
N ASP A 18 7.75 -4.12 -16.82
CA ASP A 18 8.00 -5.50 -16.39
C ASP A 18 9.49 -5.78 -16.20
N ASN A 19 9.83 -6.39 -15.07
CA ASN A 19 11.19 -6.69 -14.65
C ASN A 19 12.12 -5.45 -14.53
N THR A 20 11.55 -4.29 -14.19
CA THR A 20 12.31 -3.07 -13.86
C THR A 20 12.05 -2.65 -12.41
N HIS A 21 12.93 -1.80 -11.88
CA HIS A 21 12.70 -1.11 -10.61
C HIS A 21 12.08 0.28 -10.84
N LEU A 22 11.52 0.85 -9.79
CA LEU A 22 11.09 2.25 -9.75
C LEU A 22 12.13 3.10 -9.01
N GLU A 23 12.52 4.22 -9.60
CA GLU A 23 13.48 5.15 -9.00
C GLU A 23 12.96 5.77 -7.69
N SER A 24 11.66 6.02 -7.61
CA SER A 24 10.98 6.52 -6.41
C SER A 24 11.01 5.54 -5.22
N VAL A 25 11.20 4.25 -5.48
CA VAL A 25 11.18 3.19 -4.46
C VAL A 25 12.57 2.63 -4.20
N ASP A 26 13.35 2.45 -5.26
CA ASP A 26 14.69 1.87 -5.23
C ASP A 26 15.65 2.67 -6.12
N PRO A 27 16.15 3.81 -5.63
CA PRO A 27 17.03 4.68 -6.41
C PRO A 27 18.24 3.95 -6.99
N LYS A 28 18.40 4.01 -8.32
CA LYS A 28 19.44 3.32 -9.12
C LYS A 28 19.35 1.78 -9.06
N GLY A 29 18.23 1.23 -8.61
CA GLY A 29 18.02 -0.21 -8.49
C GLY A 29 19.01 -0.86 -7.51
N LYS A 30 19.33 -0.20 -6.41
CA LYS A 30 20.30 -0.69 -5.43
C LYS A 30 19.83 -1.98 -4.77
N ILE A 31 18.57 -1.99 -4.29
CA ILE A 31 17.96 -3.14 -3.63
C ILE A 31 17.79 -4.25 -4.66
N TRP A 32 17.25 -3.92 -5.83
CA TRP A 32 17.04 -4.85 -6.95
C TRP A 32 18.31 -5.61 -7.36
N LYS A 33 19.44 -4.90 -7.45
CA LYS A 33 20.73 -5.50 -7.83
C LYS A 33 21.38 -6.31 -6.72
N THR A 34 21.12 -5.95 -5.46
CA THR A 34 21.76 -6.56 -4.29
C THR A 34 20.94 -7.75 -3.75
N LEU A 35 19.61 -7.58 -3.66
CA LEU A 35 18.69 -8.62 -3.23
C LEU A 35 17.99 -9.18 -4.47
N ASN A 36 18.18 -10.47 -4.73
CA ASN A 36 17.47 -11.11 -5.84
C ASN A 36 15.95 -11.03 -5.62
N PRO A 37 15.16 -10.43 -6.53
CA PRO A 37 13.71 -10.31 -6.39
C PRO A 37 12.99 -11.65 -6.22
N ASN A 38 13.56 -12.76 -6.70
CA ASN A 38 13.03 -14.11 -6.47
C ASN A 38 13.05 -14.51 -4.97
N SER A 39 13.84 -13.85 -4.15
CA SER A 39 13.87 -14.09 -2.70
C SER A 39 12.77 -13.35 -1.95
N ALA A 40 12.08 -12.41 -2.60
CA ALA A 40 11.02 -11.64 -1.97
C ALA A 40 9.74 -12.48 -1.80
N ILE A 41 9.09 -12.29 -0.65
CA ILE A 41 7.68 -12.65 -0.45
C ILE A 41 6.96 -11.37 -0.08
N GLY A 42 5.93 -11.03 -0.86
CA GLY A 42 5.12 -9.85 -0.61
C GLY A 42 4.21 -10.04 0.59
N CYS A 43 4.05 -8.98 1.38
CA CYS A 43 3.11 -8.95 2.48
C CYS A 43 2.38 -7.61 2.55
N VAL A 44 1.05 -7.64 2.52
CA VAL A 44 0.23 -6.47 2.87
C VAL A 44 -0.14 -6.58 4.34
N VAL A 45 0.40 -5.65 5.14
CA VAL A 45 0.23 -5.63 6.60
C VAL A 45 -0.96 -4.74 6.95
N TYR A 46 -1.93 -5.30 7.65
CA TYR A 46 -3.12 -4.56 8.11
C TYR A 46 -3.09 -4.22 9.61
N PRO A 47 -2.35 -4.93 10.48
CA PRO A 47 -2.27 -4.56 11.88
C PRO A 47 -1.84 -3.10 12.10
N ALA A 48 -2.52 -2.45 13.03
CA ALA A 48 -2.12 -1.16 13.56
C ALA A 48 -1.38 -1.39 14.89
N CYS A 49 -0.12 -0.97 14.92
CA CYS A 49 0.76 -1.14 16.08
C CYS A 49 1.50 0.17 16.36
N GLU A 50 1.73 0.43 17.63
CA GLU A 50 2.47 1.58 18.12
C GLU A 50 3.65 1.11 18.99
N ILE A 51 4.82 1.65 18.76
CA ILE A 51 5.98 1.44 19.64
C ILE A 51 5.90 2.48 20.75
N LEU A 52 5.54 2.07 21.96
CA LEU A 52 5.45 2.96 23.12
C LEU A 52 6.83 3.31 23.65
N GLU A 53 7.71 2.30 23.72
CA GLU A 53 9.11 2.44 24.11
C GLU A 53 9.92 1.25 23.52
N PRO A 54 11.25 1.28 23.52
CA PRO A 54 12.06 0.21 22.98
C PRO A 54 11.67 -1.17 23.57
N GLY A 55 11.23 -2.09 22.69
CA GLY A 55 10.80 -3.44 23.05
C GLY A 55 9.33 -3.56 23.48
N ILE A 56 8.58 -2.46 23.63
CA ILE A 56 7.14 -2.49 23.97
C ILE A 56 6.30 -2.05 22.80
N ILE A 57 5.54 -2.98 22.24
CA ILE A 57 4.63 -2.76 21.11
C ILE A 57 3.19 -2.87 21.61
N LYS A 58 2.42 -1.79 21.40
CA LYS A 58 0.97 -1.79 21.61
C LYS A 58 0.30 -2.15 20.29
N HIS A 59 -0.34 -3.30 20.26
CA HIS A 59 -1.23 -3.70 19.17
C HIS A 59 -2.61 -3.10 19.41
N THR A 60 -3.13 -2.31 18.47
CA THR A 60 -4.40 -1.61 18.61
C THR A 60 -5.51 -2.23 17.79
N GLU A 61 -5.22 -2.71 16.58
CA GLU A 61 -6.23 -3.25 15.67
C GLU A 61 -5.60 -4.16 14.60
N GLY A 62 -6.41 -5.11 14.10
CA GLY A 62 -6.08 -5.95 12.95
C GLY A 62 -5.10 -7.09 13.29
N ASP A 63 -5.22 -8.18 12.55
CA ASP A 63 -4.43 -9.40 12.73
C ASP A 63 -4.03 -10.04 11.39
N ARG A 64 -4.28 -9.33 10.26
CA ARG A 64 -4.12 -9.89 8.91
C ARG A 64 -2.84 -9.45 8.22
N PHE A 65 -2.08 -10.44 7.75
CA PHE A 65 -0.90 -10.32 6.90
C PHE A 65 -1.17 -11.04 5.58
N SER A 66 -1.65 -10.35 4.56
CA SER A 66 -1.90 -10.97 3.25
C SER A 66 -0.58 -11.23 2.53
N LEU A 67 -0.28 -12.49 2.24
CA LEU A 67 0.99 -12.94 1.67
C LEU A 67 0.85 -13.30 0.19
N GLY A 68 1.93 -13.13 -0.59
CA GLY A 68 1.96 -13.56 -1.99
C GLY A 68 3.36 -13.52 -2.60
N GLU A 69 3.59 -14.43 -3.53
CA GLU A 69 4.79 -14.43 -4.36
C GLU A 69 4.72 -13.31 -5.42
N PRO A 70 5.86 -12.69 -5.79
CA PRO A 70 5.88 -11.70 -6.87
C PRO A 70 5.32 -12.21 -8.21
N ASN A 71 5.51 -13.50 -8.52
CA ASN A 71 5.00 -14.12 -9.73
C ASN A 71 3.56 -14.65 -9.65
N GLY A 72 2.91 -14.51 -8.47
CA GLY A 72 1.55 -14.96 -8.21
C GLY A 72 1.39 -16.46 -7.98
N MET A 73 2.48 -17.22 -7.87
CA MET A 73 2.42 -18.65 -7.54
C MET A 73 2.11 -18.85 -6.05
N ILE A 74 1.50 -19.99 -5.73
CA ILE A 74 1.38 -20.46 -4.35
C ILE A 74 2.48 -21.50 -4.13
N SER A 75 3.66 -21.03 -3.73
CA SER A 75 4.84 -21.87 -3.51
C SER A 75 4.80 -22.58 -2.15
N GLU A 76 5.66 -23.60 -1.96
CA GLU A 76 5.76 -24.28 -0.68
C GLU A 76 6.27 -23.33 0.41
N ARG A 77 7.28 -22.48 0.13
CA ARG A 77 7.76 -21.49 1.13
C ARG A 77 6.65 -20.49 1.54
N LEU A 78 5.76 -20.09 0.59
CA LEU A 78 4.64 -19.23 0.91
C LEU A 78 3.64 -19.92 1.83
N LYS A 79 3.35 -21.22 1.59
CA LYS A 79 2.48 -22.03 2.43
C LYS A 79 3.07 -22.18 3.84
N GLU A 80 4.37 -22.47 3.92
CA GLU A 80 5.08 -22.65 5.19
C GLU A 80 5.04 -21.38 6.06
N ILE A 81 5.38 -20.22 5.47
CA ILE A 81 5.32 -18.93 6.17
C ILE A 81 3.88 -18.61 6.59
N SER A 82 2.90 -18.85 5.71
CA SER A 82 1.49 -18.65 6.03
C SER A 82 1.07 -19.53 7.21
N SER A 83 1.46 -20.82 7.24
CA SER A 83 1.14 -21.74 8.34
C SER A 83 1.74 -21.25 9.67
N ILE A 84 3.02 -20.89 9.67
CA ILE A 84 3.71 -20.38 10.88
C ILE A 84 2.96 -19.17 11.48
N LEU A 85 2.55 -18.23 10.62
CA LEU A 85 1.79 -17.05 11.08
C LEU A 85 0.40 -17.44 11.62
N ILE A 86 -0.29 -18.38 10.97
CA ILE A 86 -1.61 -18.87 11.40
C ILE A 86 -1.49 -19.60 12.75
N ASP A 87 -0.49 -20.46 12.90
CA ASP A 87 -0.21 -21.20 14.14
C ASP A 87 0.15 -20.25 15.31
N SER A 88 0.66 -19.05 14.95
CA SER A 88 0.93 -17.95 15.90
C SER A 88 -0.32 -17.10 16.21
N GLY A 89 -1.50 -17.46 15.73
CA GLY A 89 -2.77 -16.75 15.99
C GLY A 89 -3.06 -15.59 15.06
N LEU A 90 -2.30 -15.42 13.96
CA LEU A 90 -2.50 -14.35 12.99
C LEU A 90 -3.28 -14.86 11.77
N LYS A 91 -3.89 -13.94 11.01
CA LYS A 91 -4.49 -14.25 9.71
C LYS A 91 -3.46 -14.01 8.60
N ALA A 92 -3.07 -15.06 7.90
CA ALA A 92 -2.06 -14.99 6.84
C ALA A 92 -2.58 -15.58 5.50
N PRO A 93 -3.63 -15.00 4.88
CA PRO A 93 -4.17 -15.53 3.63
C PRO A 93 -3.15 -15.40 2.49
N GLN A 94 -3.04 -16.49 1.70
CA GLN A 94 -2.18 -16.55 0.52
C GLN A 94 -2.93 -15.96 -0.69
N LYS A 95 -2.29 -15.07 -1.42
CA LYS A 95 -2.88 -14.32 -2.55
C LYS A 95 -2.11 -14.55 -3.84
N LYS A 96 -2.80 -15.04 -4.87
CA LYS A 96 -2.25 -15.10 -6.23
C LYS A 96 -2.06 -13.70 -6.82
N ASN A 97 -2.99 -12.80 -6.53
CA ASN A 97 -2.99 -11.41 -7.02
C ASN A 97 -2.74 -10.44 -5.85
N LEU A 98 -1.60 -10.56 -5.18
CA LEU A 98 -1.26 -9.67 -4.06
C LEU A 98 -1.18 -8.19 -4.50
N ARG A 99 -0.84 -7.93 -5.77
CA ARG A 99 -0.76 -6.58 -6.32
C ARG A 99 -2.10 -5.85 -6.27
N ASP A 100 -3.23 -6.54 -6.48
CA ASP A 100 -4.55 -5.92 -6.32
C ASP A 100 -4.76 -5.42 -4.88
N GLU A 101 -4.33 -6.18 -3.86
CA GLU A 101 -4.43 -5.75 -2.46
C GLU A 101 -3.46 -4.60 -2.13
N ILE A 102 -2.24 -4.62 -2.70
CA ILE A 102 -1.30 -3.51 -2.56
C ILE A 102 -1.94 -2.21 -3.07
N TRP A 103 -2.56 -2.23 -4.25
CA TRP A 103 -3.21 -1.04 -4.82
C TRP A 103 -4.45 -0.60 -4.06
N ILE A 104 -5.26 -1.52 -3.55
CA ILE A 104 -6.42 -1.17 -2.71
C ILE A 104 -5.95 -0.45 -1.43
N LYS A 105 -4.84 -0.90 -0.81
CA LYS A 105 -4.26 -0.21 0.34
C LYS A 105 -3.63 1.12 -0.07
N LEU A 106 -2.87 1.13 -1.17
CA LEU A 106 -2.24 2.32 -1.73
C LEU A 106 -3.26 3.42 -2.04
N TRP A 107 -4.44 3.06 -2.50
CA TRP A 107 -5.54 3.96 -2.82
C TRP A 107 -5.95 4.84 -1.62
N GLY A 108 -6.05 4.25 -0.43
CA GLY A 108 -6.26 5.00 0.81
C GLY A 108 -5.04 5.83 1.20
N ASN A 109 -3.85 5.25 1.06
CA ASN A 109 -2.61 5.92 1.45
C ASN A 109 -2.28 7.13 0.59
N CYS A 110 -2.49 7.07 -0.73
CA CYS A 110 -2.19 8.18 -1.64
C CYS A 110 -3.22 9.32 -1.57
N SER A 111 -4.37 9.11 -0.95
CA SER A 111 -5.44 10.11 -0.84
C SER A 111 -5.70 10.53 0.61
N PHE A 112 -6.39 9.72 1.39
CA PHE A 112 -6.77 10.03 2.76
C PHE A 112 -5.58 10.34 3.66
N ASN A 113 -4.53 9.51 3.63
CA ASN A 113 -3.39 9.69 4.52
C ASN A 113 -2.67 11.01 4.24
N ILE A 114 -2.54 11.37 2.97
CA ILE A 114 -1.88 12.62 2.57
C ILE A 114 -2.71 13.83 2.99
N LEU A 115 -4.03 13.81 2.73
CA LEU A 115 -4.87 14.96 3.09
C LEU A 115 -5.07 15.06 4.60
N SER A 116 -5.12 13.95 5.33
CA SER A 116 -5.08 13.96 6.79
C SER A 116 -3.80 14.60 7.33
N ALA A 117 -2.63 14.25 6.77
CA ALA A 117 -1.37 14.85 7.16
C ALA A 117 -1.29 16.36 6.86
N LEU A 118 -1.83 16.80 5.71
CA LEU A 118 -1.84 18.21 5.30
C LEU A 118 -2.81 19.07 6.11
N THR A 119 -3.96 18.51 6.52
CA THR A 119 -5.03 19.25 7.20
C THR A 119 -5.03 19.07 8.72
N GLY A 120 -4.33 18.03 9.22
CA GLY A 120 -4.40 17.60 10.61
C GLY A 120 -5.69 16.87 10.99
N SER A 121 -6.61 16.67 10.02
CA SER A 121 -7.95 16.13 10.25
C SER A 121 -7.95 14.61 10.36
N THR A 122 -8.88 14.08 11.16
CA THR A 122 -9.21 12.64 11.21
C THR A 122 -10.04 12.22 9.97
N LEU A 123 -10.24 10.91 9.77
CA LEU A 123 -10.96 10.39 8.60
C LEU A 123 -12.44 10.82 8.59
N ASP A 124 -13.09 10.86 9.72
CA ASP A 124 -14.47 11.32 9.88
C ASP A 124 -14.61 12.83 9.60
N GLU A 125 -13.70 13.66 10.15
CA GLU A 125 -13.64 15.11 9.87
C GLU A 125 -13.42 15.39 8.36
N ILE A 126 -12.56 14.61 7.71
CA ILE A 126 -12.41 14.65 6.24
C ILE A 126 -13.75 14.35 5.55
N GLY A 127 -14.51 13.37 6.09
CA GLY A 127 -15.81 12.99 5.58
C GLY A 127 -16.87 14.09 5.63
N GLU A 128 -16.72 15.03 6.55
CA GLU A 128 -17.62 16.18 6.71
C GLU A 128 -17.29 17.36 5.78
N ASN A 129 -16.13 17.32 5.08
CA ASN A 129 -15.69 18.40 4.21
C ASN A 129 -15.83 18.06 2.71
N PRO A 130 -16.85 18.58 2.01
CA PRO A 130 -17.09 18.26 0.60
C PRO A 130 -15.93 18.63 -0.34
N ALA A 131 -15.17 19.70 -0.02
CA ALA A 131 -14.04 20.12 -0.86
C ALA A 131 -12.89 19.12 -0.76
N ILE A 132 -12.59 18.64 0.45
CA ILE A 132 -11.56 17.62 0.68
C ILE A 132 -12.00 16.29 0.05
N LEU A 133 -13.26 15.89 0.21
CA LEU A 133 -13.80 14.66 -0.42
C LEU A 133 -13.71 14.70 -1.94
N ASN A 134 -14.00 15.85 -2.57
CA ASN A 134 -13.87 15.99 -4.00
C ASN A 134 -12.41 15.84 -4.46
N LEU A 135 -11.45 16.38 -3.71
CA LEU A 135 -10.02 16.20 -3.99
C LEU A 135 -9.59 14.75 -3.82
N ILE A 136 -10.01 14.09 -2.74
CA ILE A 136 -9.78 12.66 -2.51
C ILE A 136 -10.28 11.84 -3.70
N LYS A 137 -11.50 12.10 -4.16
CA LYS A 137 -12.10 11.38 -5.29
C LYS A 137 -11.25 11.51 -6.54
N LYS A 138 -10.80 12.73 -6.89
CA LYS A 138 -9.90 12.96 -8.03
C LYS A 138 -8.57 12.24 -7.88
N MET A 139 -7.93 12.31 -6.71
CA MET A 139 -6.68 11.57 -6.45
C MET A 139 -6.86 10.06 -6.60
N MET A 140 -7.99 9.52 -6.14
CA MET A 140 -8.31 8.11 -6.29
C MET A 140 -8.60 7.74 -7.76
N GLU A 141 -9.24 8.61 -8.53
CA GLU A 141 -9.49 8.43 -9.98
C GLU A 141 -8.17 8.37 -10.75
N GLU A 142 -7.24 9.29 -10.49
CA GLU A 142 -5.90 9.28 -11.11
C GLU A 142 -5.11 8.02 -10.73
N CYS A 143 -5.08 7.67 -9.45
CA CYS A 143 -4.44 6.46 -8.98
C CYS A 143 -5.04 5.21 -9.64
N LYS A 144 -6.38 5.15 -9.78
CA LYS A 144 -7.09 4.06 -10.44
C LYS A 144 -6.68 3.94 -11.90
N LEU A 145 -6.65 5.05 -12.64
CA LEU A 145 -6.25 5.07 -14.05
C LEU A 145 -4.87 4.44 -14.25
N VAL A 146 -3.89 4.86 -13.44
CA VAL A 146 -2.54 4.29 -13.49
C VAL A 146 -2.52 2.80 -13.13
N GLY A 147 -3.30 2.39 -12.12
CA GLY A 147 -3.39 0.99 -11.70
C GLY A 147 -4.02 0.10 -12.77
N GLU A 148 -5.11 0.54 -13.40
CA GLU A 148 -5.82 -0.21 -14.45
C GLU A 148 -4.92 -0.42 -15.68
N GLU A 149 -4.08 0.55 -16.04
CA GLU A 149 -3.14 0.42 -17.16
C GLU A 149 -2.09 -0.67 -16.94
N ILE A 150 -1.72 -0.94 -15.70
CA ILE A 150 -0.81 -2.06 -15.36
C ILE A 150 -1.56 -3.34 -14.94
N GLY A 151 -2.86 -3.42 -15.23
CA GLY A 151 -3.67 -4.63 -15.07
C GLY A 151 -4.27 -4.85 -13.68
N ILE A 152 -4.27 -3.85 -12.80
CA ILE A 152 -4.88 -3.95 -11.46
C ILE A 152 -6.40 -3.97 -11.57
N LYS A 153 -7.03 -4.81 -10.76
CA LYS A 153 -8.48 -4.94 -10.69
C LYS A 153 -9.02 -4.37 -9.38
N PHE A 154 -9.62 -3.20 -9.45
CA PHE A 154 -10.29 -2.59 -8.31
C PHE A 154 -11.70 -3.19 -8.17
N ARG A 155 -11.89 -4.01 -7.12
CA ARG A 155 -13.17 -4.71 -6.86
C ARG A 155 -14.15 -3.90 -6.02
N VAL A 156 -13.74 -2.73 -5.57
CA VAL A 156 -14.53 -1.82 -4.74
C VAL A 156 -14.64 -0.50 -5.49
N SER A 157 -15.79 0.16 -5.41
CA SER A 157 -15.95 1.49 -5.99
C SER A 157 -15.22 2.56 -5.17
N ILE A 158 -14.90 3.70 -5.79
CA ILE A 158 -14.33 4.85 -5.09
C ILE A 158 -15.26 5.31 -3.98
N ASP A 159 -16.57 5.41 -4.27
CA ASP A 159 -17.57 5.89 -3.33
C ASP A 159 -17.70 4.94 -2.11
N ASP A 160 -17.70 3.61 -2.32
CA ASP A 160 -17.70 2.63 -1.23
C ASP A 160 -16.41 2.73 -0.38
N ARG A 161 -15.28 2.94 -1.04
CA ARG A 161 -13.99 3.10 -0.34
C ARG A 161 -13.95 4.37 0.50
N ILE A 162 -14.48 5.48 -0.03
CA ILE A 162 -14.62 6.74 0.69
C ILE A 162 -15.54 6.54 1.89
N LYS A 163 -16.73 5.99 1.68
CA LYS A 163 -17.70 5.72 2.74
C LYS A 163 -17.11 4.85 3.85
N GLY A 164 -16.39 3.79 3.48
CA GLY A 164 -15.73 2.91 4.46
C GLY A 164 -14.64 3.62 5.27
N ALA A 165 -13.86 4.49 4.65
CA ALA A 165 -12.81 5.23 5.35
C ALA A 165 -13.38 6.29 6.31
N THR A 166 -14.35 7.07 5.86
CA THR A 166 -14.94 8.18 6.64
C THR A 166 -15.89 7.71 7.76
N SER A 167 -16.26 6.43 7.78
CA SER A 167 -17.03 5.87 8.91
C SER A 167 -16.19 5.59 10.16
N ILE A 168 -14.87 5.64 10.07
CA ILE A 168 -13.96 5.37 11.20
C ILE A 168 -13.77 6.65 12.01
N GLN A 169 -14.34 6.69 13.21
CA GLN A 169 -14.36 7.86 14.07
C GLN A 169 -12.99 8.10 14.74
N GLY A 170 -12.55 9.35 14.76
CA GLY A 170 -11.35 9.80 15.47
C GLY A 170 -10.03 9.19 14.98
N HIS A 171 -10.02 8.49 13.85
CA HIS A 171 -8.82 7.84 13.34
C HIS A 171 -7.93 8.79 12.54
N LYS A 172 -6.69 8.95 12.97
CA LYS A 172 -5.62 9.58 12.20
C LYS A 172 -4.79 8.52 11.49
N PRO A 173 -4.68 8.57 10.15
CA PRO A 173 -3.82 7.67 9.40
C PRO A 173 -2.33 7.77 9.76
N SER A 174 -1.56 6.71 9.48
CA SER A 174 -0.13 6.60 9.83
C SER A 174 0.71 7.79 9.34
N THR A 175 0.47 8.30 8.14
CA THR A 175 1.23 9.44 7.59
C THR A 175 1.03 10.71 8.43
N ALA A 176 -0.18 10.95 8.93
CA ALA A 176 -0.45 12.09 9.83
C ALA A 176 0.22 11.87 11.18
N GLN A 177 0.16 10.65 11.73
CA GLN A 177 0.85 10.31 12.98
C GLN A 177 2.38 10.44 12.85
N ASP A 178 2.96 10.00 11.74
CA ASP A 178 4.41 10.14 11.49
C ASP A 178 4.82 11.60 11.36
N LEU A 179 4.00 12.44 10.69
CA LEU A 179 4.25 13.88 10.58
C LEU A 179 4.24 14.55 11.97
N GLU A 180 3.24 14.27 12.80
CA GLU A 180 3.12 14.79 14.17
C GLU A 180 4.28 14.34 15.05
N ALA A 181 4.78 13.12 14.84
CA ALA A 181 5.93 12.59 15.56
C ALA A 181 7.30 13.03 15.01
N GLY A 182 7.32 13.87 13.96
CA GLY A 182 8.56 14.33 13.30
C GLY A 182 9.34 13.20 12.60
N LYS A 183 8.68 12.11 12.24
CA LYS A 183 9.29 10.98 11.52
C LYS A 183 9.35 11.22 10.01
N PRO A 184 10.30 10.61 9.30
CA PRO A 184 10.32 10.63 7.83
C PRO A 184 9.02 10.07 7.25
N LEU A 185 8.49 10.74 6.22
CA LEU A 185 7.26 10.33 5.54
C LEU A 185 7.56 9.43 4.35
N GLU A 186 6.72 8.43 4.11
CA GLU A 186 6.81 7.48 2.98
C GLU A 186 6.22 8.06 1.68
N ILE A 187 6.54 9.31 1.32
CA ILE A 187 5.93 10.01 0.17
C ILE A 187 6.33 9.35 -1.16
N ASP A 188 7.62 9.05 -1.34
CA ASP A 188 8.14 8.51 -2.60
C ASP A 188 7.55 7.13 -2.94
N PRO A 189 7.49 6.14 -2.03
CA PRO A 189 6.88 4.85 -2.35
C PRO A 189 5.34 4.91 -2.44
N ILE A 190 4.68 5.94 -1.93
CA ILE A 190 3.22 6.10 -1.99
C ILE A 190 2.82 6.93 -3.22
N ILE A 191 3.14 8.21 -3.26
CA ILE A 191 2.73 9.11 -4.36
C ILE A 191 3.77 9.14 -5.47
N GLY A 192 5.04 9.22 -5.12
CA GLY A 192 6.15 9.26 -6.09
C GLY A 192 6.10 8.08 -7.05
N SER A 193 5.80 6.88 -6.55
CA SER A 193 5.69 5.68 -7.36
C SER A 193 4.53 5.73 -8.37
N ILE A 194 3.38 6.26 -7.98
CA ILE A 194 2.22 6.43 -8.88
C ILE A 194 2.56 7.43 -9.99
N ILE A 195 3.15 8.58 -9.62
CA ILE A 195 3.57 9.61 -10.57
C ILE A 195 4.62 9.06 -11.54
N GLU A 196 5.60 8.29 -11.04
CA GLU A 196 6.63 7.70 -11.88
C GLU A 196 6.05 6.72 -12.89
N ILE A 197 5.14 5.84 -12.46
CA ILE A 197 4.45 4.89 -13.34
C ILE A 197 3.67 5.64 -14.41
N GLY A 198 2.83 6.61 -14.01
CA GLY A 198 2.03 7.41 -14.93
C GLY A 198 2.89 8.09 -15.99
N LYS A 199 3.97 8.77 -15.58
CA LYS A 199 4.93 9.40 -16.51
C LYS A 199 5.59 8.40 -17.47
N LYS A 200 5.99 7.23 -16.97
CA LYS A 200 6.58 6.17 -17.82
C LYS A 200 5.58 5.59 -18.82
N LEU A 201 4.29 5.58 -18.51
CA LEU A 201 3.22 5.08 -19.38
C LEU A 201 2.55 6.17 -20.22
N ASN A 202 2.94 7.44 -20.04
CA ASN A 202 2.35 8.63 -20.70
C ASN A 202 0.87 8.84 -20.36
N ILE A 203 0.54 8.67 -19.10
CA ILE A 203 -0.78 8.93 -18.49
C ILE A 203 -0.74 10.23 -17.70
#